data_193490b52def511005239176b94d1e2e
#
_entry.id   193490b52def511005239176b94d1e2e
#
_cell.length_a   1.000
_cell.length_b   1.000
_cell.length_c   1.000
_cell.angle_alpha   90.00
_cell.angle_beta   90.00
_cell.angle_gamma   90.00
#
_symmetry.space_group_name_H-M   'P 1'
#
loop_
_entity.id
_entity.type
_entity.pdbx_description
1 polymer ?
#
loop_
_entity_poly.entity_id
_entity_poly.type
_entity_poly.pdbx_seq_one_letter_code
_entity_poly.pdbx_strand_id
1 'polypeptide(L)'
;DIAMQQLNPSEISEIIKQRIDKLDVSVQAKNEGTIVSVMDGIIRIHGLADVMYGEMIEFEGGIYGMALNLERDSVGAVVLGDYLQLKEGQTCKCTGRILEVPVGPELEGRVVDALGKPIDGKGPIDAKLTDPIEKVAPGVIARQGVDQPVQTGLKSIDSMTPIGRGQRELIIGDREVGKTAVAIDTIINQKGKGVKCVYVAVGQKASSISNVVQKLEEHGAMEYTVVVSASASDPASMQFIAPYSGCSMGEYYRDRGEDALIIYDDLTKQAWAYRQISLLLRRPPGREAYPGDVFYLHSRLLERAARVSANYVEKFTEGKVKGKTGSLTALPVIETQAGDVSAFVPTNVISITDGQIFLETDLFNSGIRPAMNPGISVSRVGGAAQTKIIKKLGGGIRIALAQYRELAAFAAFASDLDDATRAQLEHGQRVTELMKQKQYSPLSIAEMGVSLFAANEGFLEDIELNK
;
A
#
# COMPACT_ATOMS: atom_id res chain seq x y z
N ASP A 1 -1.39 -57.82 -51.09
CA ASP A 1 -1.79 -56.46 -51.55
C ASP A 1 -2.66 -55.80 -50.51
N ILE A 2 -2.04 -55.12 -49.63
CA ILE A 2 -2.73 -54.23 -48.69
C ILE A 2 -3.13 -53.00 -49.48
N ALA A 3 -4.37 -52.97 -49.93
CA ALA A 3 -4.96 -51.77 -50.50
C ALA A 3 -4.97 -50.70 -49.43
N MET A 4 -4.06 -49.71 -49.54
CA MET A 4 -4.18 -48.50 -48.80
C MET A 4 -5.51 -47.84 -49.20
N GLN A 5 -6.51 -47.88 -48.32
CA GLN A 5 -7.72 -47.16 -48.51
C GLN A 5 -7.38 -45.65 -48.54
N GLN A 6 -7.50 -45.06 -49.71
CA GLN A 6 -7.42 -43.61 -49.85
C GLN A 6 -8.67 -43.03 -49.18
N LEU A 7 -8.48 -42.37 -48.05
CA LEU A 7 -9.54 -41.65 -47.38
C LEU A 7 -9.98 -40.46 -48.25
N ASN A 8 -11.29 -40.33 -48.42
CA ASN A 8 -11.91 -39.20 -49.10
C ASN A 8 -11.65 -37.91 -48.30
N PRO A 9 -11.46 -36.74 -48.96
CA PRO A 9 -11.30 -35.46 -48.25
C PRO A 9 -12.40 -35.18 -47.23
N SER A 10 -13.64 -35.60 -47.50
CA SER A 10 -14.75 -35.47 -46.56
C SER A 10 -14.60 -36.34 -45.31
N GLU A 11 -14.03 -37.53 -45.43
CA GLU A 11 -13.77 -38.47 -44.34
C GLU A 11 -12.63 -37.92 -43.45
N ILE A 12 -11.61 -37.32 -44.03
CA ILE A 12 -10.51 -36.69 -43.34
C ILE A 12 -11.01 -35.49 -42.55
N SER A 13 -11.85 -34.66 -43.13
CA SER A 13 -12.49 -33.52 -42.46
C SER A 13 -13.33 -33.93 -41.26
N GLU A 14 -14.04 -35.05 -41.39
CA GLU A 14 -14.89 -35.60 -40.32
C GLU A 14 -14.05 -36.14 -39.14
N ILE A 15 -12.96 -36.84 -39.47
CA ILE A 15 -11.99 -37.34 -38.43
C ILE A 15 -11.33 -36.18 -37.70
N ILE A 16 -10.94 -35.12 -38.39
CA ILE A 16 -10.35 -33.93 -37.80
C ILE A 16 -11.35 -33.21 -36.89
N LYS A 17 -12.61 -33.07 -37.35
CA LYS A 17 -13.69 -32.50 -36.53
C LYS A 17 -13.94 -33.30 -35.25
N GLN A 18 -14.01 -34.62 -35.35
CA GLN A 18 -14.18 -35.49 -34.18
C GLN A 18 -13.02 -35.38 -33.19
N ARG A 19 -11.79 -35.23 -33.68
CA ARG A 19 -10.63 -35.02 -32.82
C ARG A 19 -10.61 -33.65 -32.16
N ILE A 20 -11.05 -32.62 -32.87
CA ILE A 20 -11.20 -31.27 -32.33
C ILE A 20 -12.26 -31.24 -31.24
N ASP A 21 -13.45 -31.87 -31.52
CA ASP A 21 -14.54 -31.95 -30.57
C ASP A 21 -14.12 -32.70 -29.29
N LYS A 22 -13.34 -33.78 -29.43
CA LYS A 22 -12.79 -34.53 -28.28
C LYS A 22 -11.75 -33.72 -27.52
N LEU A 23 -10.92 -32.92 -28.20
CA LEU A 23 -9.99 -32.02 -27.58
C LEU A 23 -10.70 -30.93 -26.79
N ASP A 24 -11.73 -30.33 -27.35
CA ASP A 24 -12.56 -29.34 -26.69
C ASP A 24 -13.23 -29.88 -25.43
N VAL A 25 -13.78 -31.10 -25.49
CA VAL A 25 -14.38 -31.75 -24.33
C VAL A 25 -13.34 -32.06 -23.26
N SER A 26 -12.13 -32.51 -23.62
CA SER A 26 -11.07 -32.80 -22.65
C SER A 26 -10.52 -31.53 -22.00
N VAL A 27 -10.40 -30.44 -22.75
CA VAL A 27 -10.01 -29.11 -22.24
C VAL A 27 -11.09 -28.55 -21.33
N GLN A 28 -12.36 -28.66 -21.70
CA GLN A 28 -13.47 -28.25 -20.85
C GLN A 28 -13.54 -29.02 -19.55
N ALA A 29 -13.33 -30.35 -19.58
CA ALA A 29 -13.35 -31.19 -18.38
C ALA A 29 -12.23 -30.81 -17.38
N LYS A 30 -11.05 -30.38 -17.85
CA LYS A 30 -9.95 -29.93 -17.01
C LYS A 30 -10.19 -28.56 -16.42
N ASN A 31 -10.98 -27.72 -17.08
CA ASN A 31 -11.28 -26.35 -16.68
C ASN A 31 -12.57 -26.20 -15.90
N GLU A 32 -13.33 -27.27 -15.76
CA GLU A 32 -14.58 -27.30 -15.01
C GLU A 32 -14.41 -27.95 -13.65
N GLY A 33 -15.18 -27.48 -12.69
CA GLY A 33 -15.23 -28.03 -11.35
C GLY A 33 -16.65 -28.00 -10.79
N THR A 34 -16.82 -28.68 -9.66
CA THR A 34 -18.09 -28.77 -8.95
C THR A 34 -17.89 -28.27 -7.52
N ILE A 35 -18.77 -27.40 -7.05
CA ILE A 35 -18.75 -26.91 -5.68
C ILE A 35 -19.08 -28.04 -4.72
N VAL A 36 -18.17 -28.33 -3.80
CA VAL A 36 -18.33 -29.37 -2.77
C VAL A 36 -18.85 -28.78 -1.46
N SER A 37 -18.39 -27.59 -1.11
CA SER A 37 -18.85 -26.89 0.10
C SER A 37 -18.74 -25.37 -0.04
N VAL A 38 -19.61 -24.67 0.67
CA VAL A 38 -19.62 -23.20 0.77
C VAL A 38 -19.63 -22.85 2.26
N MET A 39 -18.63 -22.09 2.71
CA MET A 39 -18.54 -21.67 4.12
C MET A 39 -17.93 -20.26 4.20
N ASP A 40 -18.72 -19.28 4.61
CA ASP A 40 -18.29 -17.91 4.86
C ASP A 40 -17.48 -17.29 3.72
N GLY A 41 -17.91 -17.51 2.48
CA GLY A 41 -17.22 -16.98 1.29
C GLY A 41 -16.05 -17.82 0.81
N ILE A 42 -15.76 -18.94 1.47
CA ILE A 42 -14.76 -19.92 1.02
C ILE A 42 -15.49 -21.05 0.31
N ILE A 43 -15.09 -21.31 -0.91
CA ILE A 43 -15.68 -22.35 -1.76
C ILE A 43 -14.63 -23.46 -1.93
N ARG A 44 -15.05 -24.67 -1.60
CA ARG A 44 -14.25 -25.85 -1.89
C ARG A 44 -14.77 -26.49 -3.17
N ILE A 45 -13.87 -26.75 -4.10
CA ILE A 45 -14.19 -27.18 -5.46
C ILE A 45 -13.49 -28.49 -5.76
N HIS A 46 -14.22 -29.44 -6.31
CA HIS A 46 -13.65 -30.67 -6.87
C HIS A 46 -13.47 -30.48 -8.37
N GLY A 47 -12.30 -30.81 -8.89
CA GLY A 47 -11.95 -30.61 -10.29
C GLY A 47 -11.00 -29.44 -10.48
N LEU A 48 -11.12 -28.69 -11.56
CA LEU A 48 -10.25 -27.58 -11.93
C LEU A 48 -8.77 -27.98 -11.93
N ALA A 49 -8.45 -29.09 -12.60
CA ALA A 49 -7.11 -29.68 -12.55
C ALA A 49 -6.00 -28.73 -13.02
N ASP A 50 -6.29 -27.82 -13.94
CA ASP A 50 -5.31 -26.90 -14.52
C ASP A 50 -5.36 -25.50 -13.90
N VAL A 51 -6.10 -25.27 -12.82
CA VAL A 51 -6.17 -23.97 -12.18
C VAL A 51 -4.82 -23.57 -11.58
N MET A 52 -4.47 -22.30 -11.72
CA MET A 52 -3.26 -21.73 -11.12
C MET A 52 -3.61 -20.93 -9.86
N TYR A 53 -2.66 -20.81 -8.94
CA TYR A 53 -2.79 -19.96 -7.77
C TYR A 53 -3.09 -18.51 -8.20
N GLY A 54 -4.11 -17.91 -7.60
CA GLY A 54 -4.54 -16.55 -7.92
C GLY A 54 -5.41 -16.42 -9.17
N GLU A 55 -5.68 -17.54 -9.85
CA GLU A 55 -6.52 -17.52 -11.05
C GLU A 55 -7.97 -17.23 -10.70
N MET A 56 -8.63 -16.44 -11.53
CA MET A 56 -10.05 -16.12 -11.41
C MET A 56 -10.91 -17.32 -11.83
N ILE A 57 -11.88 -17.66 -10.99
CA ILE A 57 -12.84 -18.73 -11.23
C ILE A 57 -14.20 -18.10 -11.45
N GLU A 58 -14.90 -18.54 -12.49
CA GLU A 58 -16.26 -18.09 -12.79
C GLU A 58 -17.28 -19.09 -12.22
N PHE A 59 -18.16 -18.57 -11.36
CA PHE A 59 -19.30 -19.31 -10.82
C PHE A 59 -20.59 -18.95 -11.56
N GLU A 60 -21.64 -19.75 -11.36
CA GLU A 60 -22.95 -19.45 -11.91
C GLU A 60 -23.49 -18.11 -11.41
N GLY A 61 -24.21 -17.38 -12.26
CA GLY A 61 -24.78 -16.09 -11.92
C GLY A 61 -23.86 -14.90 -12.04
N GLY A 62 -22.73 -15.05 -12.73
CA GLY A 62 -21.78 -13.96 -12.94
C GLY A 62 -20.94 -13.61 -11.71
N ILE A 63 -20.82 -14.55 -10.79
CA ILE A 63 -20.02 -14.41 -9.57
C ILE A 63 -18.62 -14.93 -9.85
N TYR A 64 -17.59 -14.23 -9.33
CA TYR A 64 -16.20 -14.61 -9.50
C TYR A 64 -15.53 -14.91 -8.17
N GLY A 65 -14.56 -15.80 -8.20
CA GLY A 65 -13.70 -16.12 -7.07
C GLY A 65 -12.25 -16.19 -7.48
N MET A 66 -11.38 -16.41 -6.52
CA MET A 66 -9.95 -16.51 -6.74
C MET A 66 -9.41 -17.78 -6.08
N ALA A 67 -8.66 -18.59 -6.83
CA ALA A 67 -8.05 -19.81 -6.33
C ALA A 67 -6.89 -19.48 -5.38
N LEU A 68 -6.96 -19.94 -4.13
CA LEU A 68 -5.96 -19.67 -3.11
C LEU A 68 -5.31 -20.92 -2.54
N ASN A 69 -5.96 -22.07 -2.63
CA ASN A 69 -5.41 -23.31 -2.10
C ASN A 69 -5.57 -24.41 -3.14
N LEU A 70 -4.44 -24.91 -3.63
CA LEU A 70 -4.40 -25.94 -4.64
C LEU A 70 -3.97 -27.26 -3.97
N GLU A 71 -4.93 -28.16 -3.80
CA GLU A 71 -4.69 -29.53 -3.33
C GLU A 71 -4.85 -30.51 -4.50
N ARG A 72 -4.42 -31.74 -4.30
CA ARG A 72 -4.40 -32.73 -5.37
C ARG A 72 -5.78 -32.96 -6.01
N ASP A 73 -6.83 -33.06 -5.19
CA ASP A 73 -8.19 -33.38 -5.63
C ASP A 73 -9.19 -32.27 -5.40
N SER A 74 -8.75 -31.14 -4.85
CA SER A 74 -9.64 -30.03 -4.55
C SER A 74 -8.93 -28.68 -4.64
N VAL A 75 -9.75 -27.65 -4.84
CA VAL A 75 -9.30 -26.26 -4.89
C VAL A 75 -10.09 -25.46 -3.85
N GLY A 76 -9.39 -24.70 -3.04
CA GLY A 76 -10.00 -23.72 -2.15
C GLY A 76 -9.99 -22.36 -2.83
N ALA A 77 -11.16 -21.74 -2.95
CA ALA A 77 -11.29 -20.42 -3.56
C ALA A 77 -12.02 -19.46 -2.61
N VAL A 78 -11.73 -18.19 -2.74
CA VAL A 78 -12.44 -17.13 -2.04
C VAL A 78 -13.34 -16.40 -3.02
N VAL A 79 -14.58 -16.11 -2.62
CA VAL A 79 -15.53 -15.39 -3.48
C VAL A 79 -15.27 -13.90 -3.42
N LEU A 80 -15.24 -13.27 -4.58
CA LEU A 80 -15.04 -11.82 -4.72
C LEU A 80 -16.41 -11.13 -4.80
N GLY A 81 -17.09 -11.05 -3.66
CA GLY A 81 -18.41 -10.45 -3.55
C GLY A 81 -19.40 -11.28 -2.75
N ASP A 82 -20.68 -11.19 -3.11
CA ASP A 82 -21.77 -11.91 -2.46
C ASP A 82 -21.76 -13.38 -2.85
N TYR A 83 -21.69 -14.27 -1.86
CA TYR A 83 -21.63 -15.72 -2.05
C TYR A 83 -22.93 -16.44 -1.68
N LEU A 84 -23.96 -15.73 -1.27
CA LEU A 84 -25.20 -16.34 -0.76
C LEU A 84 -25.96 -17.16 -1.81
N GLN A 85 -25.72 -16.89 -3.09
CA GLN A 85 -26.33 -17.60 -4.20
C GLN A 85 -25.61 -18.90 -4.58
N LEU A 86 -24.39 -19.10 -4.05
CA LEU A 86 -23.58 -20.28 -4.36
C LEU A 86 -23.99 -21.47 -3.49
N LYS A 87 -24.17 -22.63 -4.13
CA LYS A 87 -24.63 -23.86 -3.48
C LYS A 87 -23.78 -25.07 -3.92
N GLU A 88 -23.73 -26.06 -3.05
CA GLU A 88 -23.12 -27.34 -3.38
C GLU A 88 -23.77 -27.94 -4.66
N GLY A 89 -22.94 -28.56 -5.47
CA GLY A 89 -23.35 -29.17 -6.72
C GLY A 89 -23.37 -28.26 -7.93
N GLN A 90 -23.28 -26.96 -7.76
CA GLN A 90 -23.15 -26.03 -8.88
C GLN A 90 -21.78 -26.17 -9.56
N THR A 91 -21.74 -25.86 -10.85
CA THR A 91 -20.55 -25.94 -11.66
C THR A 91 -19.80 -24.58 -11.67
N CYS A 92 -18.51 -24.65 -11.88
CA CYS A 92 -17.65 -23.47 -12.03
C CYS A 92 -16.56 -23.74 -13.07
N LYS A 93 -15.94 -22.67 -13.54
CA LYS A 93 -14.93 -22.75 -14.62
C LYS A 93 -13.69 -21.91 -14.27
N CYS A 94 -12.53 -22.43 -14.66
CA CYS A 94 -11.32 -21.61 -14.72
C CYS A 94 -11.45 -20.61 -15.87
N THR A 95 -10.99 -19.38 -15.64
CA THR A 95 -10.98 -18.33 -16.69
C THR A 95 -9.65 -18.27 -17.44
N GLY A 96 -8.59 -18.89 -16.93
CA GLY A 96 -7.25 -18.77 -17.47
C GLY A 96 -6.63 -17.40 -17.21
N ARG A 97 -7.24 -16.57 -16.36
CA ARG A 97 -6.83 -15.20 -16.11
C ARG A 97 -6.61 -14.95 -14.63
N ILE A 98 -5.55 -14.21 -14.31
CA ILE A 98 -5.38 -13.62 -13.00
C ILE A 98 -6.29 -12.41 -12.91
N LEU A 99 -6.81 -12.11 -11.71
CA LEU A 99 -7.69 -10.97 -11.50
C LEU A 99 -7.02 -9.68 -11.95
N GLU A 100 -7.72 -8.94 -12.80
CA GLU A 100 -7.28 -7.64 -13.29
C GLU A 100 -8.19 -6.53 -12.77
N VAL A 101 -7.63 -5.35 -12.63
CA VAL A 101 -8.37 -4.14 -12.25
C VAL A 101 -8.13 -3.04 -13.27
N PRO A 102 -9.08 -2.10 -13.42
CA PRO A 102 -8.86 -0.95 -14.29
C PRO A 102 -7.73 -0.09 -13.74
N VAL A 103 -6.93 0.43 -14.64
CA VAL A 103 -5.83 1.33 -14.35
C VAL A 103 -5.84 2.51 -15.31
N GLY A 104 -5.20 3.59 -14.96
CA GLY A 104 -5.02 4.73 -15.83
C GLY A 104 -5.64 6.02 -15.29
N PRO A 105 -5.46 7.13 -16.04
CA PRO A 105 -5.88 8.47 -15.59
C PRO A 105 -7.39 8.61 -15.36
N GLU A 106 -8.20 7.75 -15.97
CA GLU A 106 -9.66 7.78 -15.84
C GLU A 106 -10.13 7.50 -14.43
N LEU A 107 -9.28 6.91 -13.58
CA LEU A 107 -9.56 6.65 -12.17
C LEU A 107 -9.25 7.85 -11.26
N GLU A 108 -8.53 8.85 -11.76
CA GLU A 108 -8.21 10.03 -10.96
C GLU A 108 -9.47 10.76 -10.50
N GLY A 109 -9.53 11.11 -9.22
CA GLY A 109 -10.69 11.75 -8.62
C GLY A 109 -11.81 10.81 -8.22
N ARG A 110 -11.65 9.51 -8.42
CA ARG A 110 -12.70 8.52 -8.19
C ARG A 110 -12.45 7.70 -6.93
N VAL A 111 -13.55 7.21 -6.37
CA VAL A 111 -13.55 6.24 -5.27
C VAL A 111 -14.05 4.92 -5.80
N VAL A 112 -13.24 3.87 -5.68
CA VAL A 112 -13.53 2.53 -6.21
C VAL A 112 -13.42 1.49 -5.12
N ASP A 113 -14.02 0.32 -5.36
CA ASP A 113 -13.83 -0.85 -4.50
C ASP A 113 -12.54 -1.61 -4.89
N ALA A 114 -12.29 -2.74 -4.24
CA ALA A 114 -11.09 -3.55 -4.49
C ALA A 114 -11.04 -4.17 -5.89
N LEU A 115 -12.15 -4.22 -6.59
CA LEU A 115 -12.22 -4.67 -7.99
C LEU A 115 -12.13 -3.52 -8.99
N GLY A 116 -11.99 -2.29 -8.50
CA GLY A 116 -11.94 -1.10 -9.33
C GLY A 116 -13.31 -0.59 -9.78
N LYS A 117 -14.39 -1.09 -9.21
CA LYS A 117 -15.75 -0.61 -9.52
C LYS A 117 -16.02 0.69 -8.78
N PRO A 118 -16.61 1.71 -9.43
CA PRO A 118 -16.90 2.97 -8.78
C PRO A 118 -17.97 2.81 -7.69
N ILE A 119 -17.74 3.46 -6.56
CA ILE A 119 -18.66 3.47 -5.41
C ILE A 119 -19.00 4.89 -4.94
N ASP A 120 -18.62 5.90 -5.72
CA ASP A 120 -18.79 7.32 -5.39
C ASP A 120 -20.07 7.95 -5.98
N GLY A 121 -20.86 7.17 -6.68
CA GLY A 121 -22.10 7.69 -7.32
C GLY A 121 -21.88 8.59 -8.52
N LYS A 122 -20.65 8.69 -9.04
CA LYS A 122 -20.30 9.56 -10.16
C LYS A 122 -20.37 8.86 -11.53
N GLY A 123 -21.02 7.70 -11.58
CA GLY A 123 -21.19 6.93 -12.81
C GLY A 123 -20.02 6.00 -13.14
N PRO A 124 -20.14 5.24 -14.24
CA PRO A 124 -19.11 4.28 -14.62
C PRO A 124 -17.80 4.97 -14.99
N ILE A 125 -16.69 4.23 -14.85
CA ILE A 125 -15.36 4.67 -15.25
C ILE A 125 -15.04 4.04 -16.60
N ASP A 126 -14.75 4.87 -17.60
CA ASP A 126 -14.36 4.42 -18.93
C ASP A 126 -12.84 4.18 -18.98
N ALA A 127 -12.38 3.23 -18.20
CA ALA A 127 -10.98 2.83 -18.17
C ALA A 127 -10.62 2.09 -19.46
N LYS A 128 -9.53 2.50 -20.08
CA LYS A 128 -9.06 1.92 -21.36
C LYS A 128 -8.14 0.73 -21.16
N LEU A 129 -7.54 0.63 -19.98
CA LEU A 129 -6.57 -0.41 -19.65
C LEU A 129 -6.95 -1.12 -18.35
N THR A 130 -6.62 -2.40 -18.29
CA THR A 130 -6.65 -3.21 -17.08
C THR A 130 -5.25 -3.75 -16.83
N ASP A 131 -4.99 -4.16 -15.60
CA ASP A 131 -3.70 -4.74 -15.23
C ASP A 131 -3.89 -5.78 -14.14
N PRO A 132 -3.12 -6.89 -14.15
CA PRO A 132 -3.19 -7.87 -13.08
C PRO A 132 -2.86 -7.25 -11.72
N ILE A 133 -3.53 -7.72 -10.67
CA ILE A 133 -3.26 -7.25 -9.30
C ILE A 133 -2.00 -7.88 -8.71
N GLU A 134 -1.62 -9.06 -9.17
CA GLU A 134 -0.39 -9.75 -8.77
C GLU A 134 0.62 -9.66 -9.89
N LYS A 135 1.75 -9.03 -9.60
CA LYS A 135 2.85 -8.85 -10.55
C LYS A 135 4.19 -9.00 -9.85
N VAL A 136 5.19 -9.42 -10.60
CA VAL A 136 6.56 -9.49 -10.10
C VAL A 136 7.11 -8.07 -9.95
N ALA A 137 7.75 -7.80 -8.82
CA ALA A 137 8.41 -6.53 -8.58
C ALA A 137 9.57 -6.30 -9.57
N PRO A 138 9.94 -5.04 -9.86
CA PRO A 138 11.12 -4.77 -10.69
C PRO A 138 12.37 -5.42 -10.10
N GLY A 139 13.17 -6.06 -10.96
CA GLY A 139 14.45 -6.65 -10.58
C GLY A 139 15.55 -5.63 -10.33
N VAL A 140 16.71 -6.09 -9.91
CA VAL A 140 17.85 -5.23 -9.54
C VAL A 140 18.27 -4.30 -10.69
N ILE A 141 18.29 -4.82 -11.91
CA ILE A 141 18.72 -4.05 -13.10
C ILE A 141 17.73 -2.93 -13.45
N ALA A 142 16.45 -3.15 -13.21
CA ALA A 142 15.40 -2.18 -13.50
C ALA A 142 15.36 -1.03 -12.49
N ARG A 143 15.91 -1.23 -11.30
CA ARG A 143 15.84 -0.26 -10.21
C ARG A 143 16.88 0.84 -10.37
N GLN A 144 16.47 2.03 -9.95
CA GLN A 144 17.28 3.22 -9.88
C GLN A 144 17.44 3.63 -8.41
N GLY A 145 18.56 4.24 -8.04
CA GLY A 145 18.75 4.74 -6.68
C GLY A 145 17.71 5.82 -6.31
N VAL A 146 17.30 5.83 -5.05
CA VAL A 146 16.33 6.79 -4.51
C VAL A 146 17.09 8.03 -4.05
N ASP A 147 16.94 9.12 -4.79
CA ASP A 147 17.65 10.38 -4.54
C ASP A 147 16.78 11.64 -4.73
N GLN A 148 15.47 11.48 -4.91
CA GLN A 148 14.55 12.59 -5.05
C GLN A 148 13.54 12.58 -3.88
N PRO A 149 13.25 13.73 -3.27
CA PRO A 149 12.35 13.76 -2.12
C PRO A 149 10.88 13.57 -2.50
N VAL A 150 10.14 12.87 -1.64
CA VAL A 150 8.70 13.02 -1.48
C VAL A 150 8.49 13.94 -0.29
N GLN A 151 8.08 15.14 -0.55
CA GLN A 151 7.86 16.12 0.50
C GLN A 151 6.51 15.89 1.15
N THR A 152 6.51 15.55 2.43
CA THR A 152 5.27 15.37 3.17
C THR A 152 4.64 16.70 3.56
N GLY A 153 5.42 17.75 3.62
CA GLY A 153 5.00 19.05 4.14
C GLY A 153 4.99 19.10 5.66
N LEU A 154 5.40 18.03 6.32
CA LEU A 154 5.51 17.95 7.79
C LEU A 154 6.96 18.17 8.20
N LYS A 155 7.20 19.20 9.00
CA LYS A 155 8.54 19.61 9.42
C LYS A 155 9.31 18.47 10.06
N SER A 156 8.68 17.74 10.97
CA SER A 156 9.32 16.65 11.72
C SER A 156 9.78 15.52 10.80
N ILE A 157 8.98 15.18 9.81
CA ILE A 157 9.28 14.08 8.89
C ILE A 157 10.34 14.51 7.88
N ASP A 158 10.11 15.60 7.17
CA ASP A 158 11.00 16.03 6.09
C ASP A 158 12.38 16.41 6.59
N SER A 159 12.51 16.90 7.83
CA SER A 159 13.78 17.25 8.42
C SER A 159 14.54 16.08 9.03
N MET A 160 13.83 15.10 9.62
CA MET A 160 14.46 14.03 10.41
C MET A 160 14.35 12.64 9.80
N THR A 161 13.26 12.33 9.13
CA THR A 161 13.00 11.02 8.51
C THR A 161 12.51 11.19 7.09
N PRO A 162 13.34 11.71 6.19
CA PRO A 162 12.93 12.05 4.84
C PRO A 162 12.55 10.82 4.03
N ILE A 163 11.55 11.01 3.17
CA ILE A 163 11.03 9.98 2.28
C ILE A 163 11.45 10.30 0.85
N GLY A 164 12.01 9.33 0.15
CA GLY A 164 12.39 9.47 -1.24
C GLY A 164 11.42 8.82 -2.20
N ARG A 165 11.41 9.30 -3.43
CA ARG A 165 10.56 8.72 -4.50
C ARG A 165 11.03 7.32 -4.85
N GLY A 166 10.18 6.34 -4.58
CA GLY A 166 10.46 4.92 -4.72
C GLY A 166 10.78 4.20 -3.41
N GLN A 167 10.79 4.90 -2.30
CA GLN A 167 11.04 4.35 -0.97
C GLN A 167 9.77 3.71 -0.39
N ARG A 168 9.98 2.78 0.54
CA ARG A 168 8.93 2.21 1.38
C ARG A 168 9.18 2.67 2.81
N GLU A 169 8.38 3.60 3.29
CA GLU A 169 8.51 4.13 4.65
C GLU A 169 7.26 3.77 5.45
N LEU A 170 7.45 3.02 6.51
CA LEU A 170 6.38 2.54 7.37
C LEU A 170 5.89 3.66 8.29
N ILE A 171 4.57 3.81 8.41
CA ILE A 171 3.94 4.63 9.43
C ILE A 171 3.35 3.67 10.47
N ILE A 172 3.84 3.70 11.69
CA ILE A 172 3.49 2.73 12.72
C ILE A 172 3.13 3.42 14.03
N GLY A 173 2.11 2.92 14.69
CA GLY A 173 1.64 3.43 15.97
C GLY A 173 0.32 2.81 16.40
N ASP A 174 -0.06 3.09 17.64
CA ASP A 174 -1.33 2.63 18.20
C ASP A 174 -2.52 3.30 17.51
N ARG A 175 -3.70 2.81 17.82
CA ARG A 175 -4.94 3.37 17.30
C ARG A 175 -5.07 4.86 17.69
N GLU A 176 -5.51 5.68 16.73
CA GLU A 176 -5.82 7.10 16.95
C GLU A 176 -4.62 7.97 17.39
N VAL A 177 -3.44 7.68 16.87
CA VAL A 177 -2.23 8.51 17.12
C VAL A 177 -1.86 9.41 15.94
N GLY A 178 -2.72 9.49 14.91
CA GLY A 178 -2.51 10.37 13.76
C GLY A 178 -1.84 9.74 12.55
N LYS A 179 -1.84 8.41 12.43
CA LYS A 179 -1.27 7.72 11.25
C LYS A 179 -1.94 8.14 9.95
N THR A 180 -3.26 8.14 9.92
CA THR A 180 -4.04 8.59 8.76
C THR A 180 -3.81 10.05 8.46
N ALA A 181 -3.71 10.90 9.48
CA ALA A 181 -3.46 12.33 9.31
C ALA A 181 -2.12 12.59 8.60
N VAL A 182 -1.05 11.88 8.97
CA VAL A 182 0.25 11.97 8.30
C VAL A 182 0.12 11.60 6.82
N ALA A 183 -0.59 10.51 6.53
CA ALA A 183 -0.82 10.05 5.16
C ALA A 183 -1.60 11.08 4.32
N ILE A 184 -2.68 11.63 4.87
CA ILE A 184 -3.51 12.61 4.18
C ILE A 184 -2.73 13.91 3.94
N ASP A 185 -1.99 14.39 4.92
CA ASP A 185 -1.14 15.58 4.76
C ASP A 185 -0.10 15.39 3.64
N THR A 186 0.48 14.20 3.56
CA THR A 186 1.42 13.87 2.50
C THR A 186 0.76 13.94 1.12
N ILE A 187 -0.45 13.38 0.99
CA ILE A 187 -1.22 13.46 -0.27
C ILE A 187 -1.55 14.91 -0.63
N ILE A 188 -2.04 15.68 0.31
CA ILE A 188 -2.39 17.10 0.10
C ILE A 188 -1.16 17.87 -0.41
N ASN A 189 0.00 17.59 0.15
CA ASN A 189 1.23 18.29 -0.21
C ASN A 189 1.78 17.92 -1.60
N GLN A 190 1.21 16.92 -2.26
CA GLN A 190 1.65 16.55 -3.62
C GLN A 190 1.02 17.43 -4.71
N LYS A 191 0.12 18.32 -4.35
CA LYS A 191 -0.53 19.23 -5.32
C LYS A 191 0.52 20.02 -6.09
N GLY A 192 0.44 19.94 -7.43
CA GLY A 192 1.35 20.65 -8.33
C GLY A 192 2.75 20.06 -8.44
N LYS A 193 3.03 18.92 -7.83
CA LYS A 193 4.35 18.28 -7.85
C LYS A 193 4.49 17.13 -8.84
N GLY A 194 3.44 16.87 -9.63
CA GLY A 194 3.45 15.80 -10.62
C GLY A 194 3.39 14.40 -10.04
N VAL A 195 2.97 14.25 -8.80
CA VAL A 195 2.84 12.95 -8.12
C VAL A 195 1.36 12.56 -8.08
N LYS A 196 1.05 11.40 -8.64
CA LYS A 196 -0.29 10.82 -8.55
C LYS A 196 -0.38 9.97 -7.29
N CYS A 197 -1.54 10.00 -6.64
CA CYS A 197 -1.73 9.35 -5.35
C CYS A 197 -2.79 8.26 -5.40
N VAL A 198 -2.54 7.18 -4.67
CA VAL A 198 -3.49 6.10 -4.43
C VAL A 198 -3.63 5.95 -2.91
N TYR A 199 -4.84 6.12 -2.41
CA TYR A 199 -5.15 5.88 -1.01
C TYR A 199 -5.97 4.60 -0.90
N VAL A 200 -5.39 3.58 -0.28
CA VAL A 200 -6.05 2.28 -0.07
C VAL A 200 -6.51 2.20 1.37
N ALA A 201 -7.82 2.22 1.59
CA ALA A 201 -8.43 2.06 2.90
C ALA A 201 -8.85 0.59 3.08
N VAL A 202 -8.33 -0.06 4.11
CA VAL A 202 -8.61 -1.46 4.41
C VAL A 202 -9.17 -1.60 5.80
N GLY A 203 -10.35 -2.16 5.91
CA GLY A 203 -10.96 -2.52 7.19
C GLY A 203 -11.40 -1.33 8.04
N GLN A 204 -11.44 -0.14 7.49
CA GLN A 204 -11.92 1.05 8.18
C GLN A 204 -13.44 1.16 8.10
N LYS A 205 -14.03 1.91 9.02
CA LYS A 205 -15.45 2.25 8.96
C LYS A 205 -15.73 3.09 7.71
N ALA A 206 -16.88 2.88 7.08
CA ALA A 206 -17.29 3.65 5.90
C ALA A 206 -17.31 5.16 6.17
N SER A 207 -17.73 5.59 7.38
CA SER A 207 -17.72 6.99 7.79
C SER A 207 -16.31 7.59 7.83
N SER A 208 -15.32 6.82 8.26
CA SER A 208 -13.91 7.25 8.28
C SER A 208 -13.38 7.46 6.87
N ILE A 209 -13.71 6.55 5.95
CA ILE A 209 -13.32 6.66 4.55
C ILE A 209 -13.96 7.88 3.90
N SER A 210 -15.25 8.13 4.18
CA SER A 210 -15.95 9.31 3.69
C SER A 210 -15.29 10.60 4.17
N ASN A 211 -14.86 10.65 5.43
CA ASN A 211 -14.14 11.80 5.98
C ASN A 211 -12.83 12.07 5.27
N VAL A 212 -12.08 11.01 4.96
CA VAL A 212 -10.81 11.13 4.20
C VAL A 212 -11.09 11.71 2.82
N VAL A 213 -12.06 11.17 2.10
CA VAL A 213 -12.45 11.65 0.76
C VAL A 213 -12.85 13.13 0.81
N GLN A 214 -13.68 13.50 1.79
CA GLN A 214 -14.11 14.88 1.97
C GLN A 214 -12.91 15.82 2.21
N LYS A 215 -11.97 15.43 3.06
CA LYS A 215 -10.77 16.23 3.32
C LYS A 215 -9.87 16.38 2.09
N LEU A 216 -9.74 15.34 1.32
CA LEU A 216 -9.00 15.41 0.05
C LEU A 216 -9.69 16.32 -0.95
N GLU A 217 -11.01 16.28 -1.05
CA GLU A 217 -11.79 17.18 -1.91
C GLU A 217 -11.66 18.63 -1.48
N GLU A 218 -11.80 18.93 -0.20
CA GLU A 218 -11.69 20.28 0.36
C GLU A 218 -10.34 20.94 0.03
N HIS A 219 -9.28 20.15 -0.04
CA HIS A 219 -7.94 20.65 -0.30
C HIS A 219 -7.50 20.51 -1.78
N GLY A 220 -8.43 20.12 -2.65
CA GLY A 220 -8.14 19.93 -4.08
C GLY A 220 -7.26 18.75 -4.40
N ALA A 221 -7.08 17.83 -3.46
CA ALA A 221 -6.20 16.67 -3.64
C ALA A 221 -6.87 15.48 -4.35
N MET A 222 -8.20 15.43 -4.39
CA MET A 222 -8.90 14.37 -5.14
C MET A 222 -8.63 14.42 -6.63
N GLU A 223 -8.29 15.56 -7.19
CA GLU A 223 -8.02 15.70 -8.63
C GLU A 223 -6.92 14.77 -9.13
N TYR A 224 -5.94 14.45 -8.29
CA TYR A 224 -4.81 13.57 -8.63
C TYR A 224 -4.78 12.29 -7.79
N THR A 225 -5.87 11.96 -7.12
CA THR A 225 -5.93 10.83 -6.20
C THR A 225 -7.04 9.86 -6.59
N VAL A 226 -6.75 8.57 -6.55
CA VAL A 226 -7.77 7.52 -6.55
C VAL A 226 -7.84 6.90 -5.15
N VAL A 227 -9.06 6.69 -4.66
CA VAL A 227 -9.31 6.05 -3.37
C VAL A 227 -9.83 4.64 -3.64
N VAL A 228 -9.15 3.63 -3.09
CA VAL A 228 -9.57 2.23 -3.14
C VAL A 228 -10.09 1.86 -1.76
N SER A 229 -11.36 1.49 -1.68
CA SER A 229 -12.02 1.22 -0.41
C SER A 229 -12.44 -0.24 -0.26
N ALA A 230 -11.92 -0.90 0.76
CA ALA A 230 -12.43 -2.17 1.26
C ALA A 230 -12.72 -1.98 2.75
N SER A 231 -13.95 -1.57 3.06
CA SER A 231 -14.35 -1.19 4.42
C SER A 231 -14.47 -2.40 5.35
N ALA A 232 -14.66 -2.13 6.64
CA ALA A 232 -14.83 -3.16 7.65
C ALA A 232 -16.05 -4.07 7.40
N SER A 233 -17.06 -3.56 6.68
CA SER A 233 -18.26 -4.34 6.30
C SER A 233 -18.10 -5.12 5.00
N ASP A 234 -17.05 -4.88 4.24
CA ASP A 234 -16.77 -5.62 3.03
C ASP A 234 -16.20 -7.01 3.35
N PRO A 235 -16.41 -8.00 2.45
CA PRO A 235 -15.86 -9.34 2.66
C PRO A 235 -14.34 -9.34 2.88
N ALA A 236 -13.84 -10.31 3.64
CA ALA A 236 -12.41 -10.47 3.90
C ALA A 236 -11.60 -10.59 2.59
N SER A 237 -12.18 -11.20 1.55
CA SER A 237 -11.56 -11.30 0.22
C SER A 237 -11.24 -9.93 -0.38
N MET A 238 -12.16 -8.97 -0.23
CA MET A 238 -11.96 -7.62 -0.75
C MET A 238 -10.90 -6.86 0.04
N GLN A 239 -10.89 -7.01 1.35
CA GLN A 239 -9.87 -6.41 2.22
C GLN A 239 -8.47 -6.99 1.94
N PHE A 240 -8.42 -8.27 1.61
CA PHE A 240 -7.18 -8.94 1.24
C PHE A 240 -6.59 -8.39 -0.06
N ILE A 241 -7.41 -8.25 -1.11
CA ILE A 241 -6.91 -7.87 -2.44
C ILE A 241 -6.75 -6.37 -2.65
N ALA A 242 -7.44 -5.54 -1.89
CA ALA A 242 -7.44 -4.08 -2.09
C ALA A 242 -6.03 -3.46 -2.20
N PRO A 243 -5.05 -3.79 -1.35
CA PRO A 243 -3.71 -3.28 -1.50
C PRO A 243 -3.05 -3.63 -2.82
N TYR A 244 -3.25 -4.84 -3.33
CA TYR A 244 -2.72 -5.26 -4.62
C TYR A 244 -3.38 -4.51 -5.77
N SER A 245 -4.68 -4.30 -5.69
CA SER A 245 -5.43 -3.53 -6.70
C SER A 245 -4.91 -2.09 -6.77
N GLY A 246 -4.78 -1.44 -5.62
CA GLY A 246 -4.22 -0.09 -5.54
C GLY A 246 -2.78 -0.03 -6.04
N CYS A 247 -1.98 -1.03 -5.73
CA CYS A 247 -0.60 -1.12 -6.20
C CYS A 247 -0.52 -1.12 -7.73
N SER A 248 -1.35 -1.90 -8.40
CA SER A 248 -1.41 -1.91 -9.87
C SER A 248 -1.80 -0.55 -10.44
N MET A 249 -2.71 0.16 -9.79
CA MET A 249 -3.09 1.53 -10.17
C MET A 249 -1.90 2.50 -10.05
N GLY A 250 -1.10 2.37 -9.01
CA GLY A 250 0.12 3.18 -8.84
C GLY A 250 1.24 2.81 -9.81
N GLU A 251 1.41 1.52 -10.07
CA GLU A 251 2.42 1.04 -11.02
C GLU A 251 2.19 1.52 -12.46
N TYR A 252 0.95 1.82 -12.80
CA TYR A 252 0.63 2.42 -14.11
C TYR A 252 1.52 3.64 -14.37
N TYR A 253 1.63 4.52 -13.41
CA TYR A 253 2.44 5.75 -13.52
C TYR A 253 3.93 5.46 -13.45
N ARG A 254 4.35 4.61 -12.51
CA ARG A 254 5.76 4.23 -12.37
C ARG A 254 6.34 3.71 -13.68
N ASP A 255 5.63 2.79 -14.32
CA ASP A 255 6.13 2.12 -15.54
C ASP A 255 6.14 3.02 -16.75
N ARG A 256 5.46 4.16 -16.69
CA ARG A 256 5.37 5.15 -17.78
C ARG A 256 6.20 6.41 -17.54
N GLY A 257 7.10 6.38 -16.56
CA GLY A 257 8.01 7.48 -16.31
C GLY A 257 7.42 8.62 -15.51
N GLU A 258 6.38 8.34 -14.73
CA GLU A 258 5.76 9.28 -13.82
C GLU A 258 5.98 8.83 -12.38
N ASP A 259 5.64 9.69 -11.43
CA ASP A 259 5.79 9.41 -10.01
C ASP A 259 4.42 9.19 -9.36
N ALA A 260 4.33 8.14 -8.55
CA ALA A 260 3.13 7.82 -7.80
C ALA A 260 3.47 7.59 -6.32
N LEU A 261 2.49 7.89 -5.48
CA LEU A 261 2.52 7.64 -4.03
C LEU A 261 1.33 6.75 -3.69
N ILE A 262 1.58 5.67 -2.96
CA ILE A 262 0.51 4.81 -2.47
C ILE A 262 0.54 4.67 -0.96
N ILE A 263 -0.63 4.77 -0.36
CA ILE A 263 -0.81 4.61 1.07
C ILE A 263 -1.69 3.39 1.31
N TYR A 264 -1.21 2.48 2.16
CA TYR A 264 -1.98 1.30 2.57
C TYR A 264 -2.44 1.51 4.01
N ASP A 265 -3.66 1.88 4.21
CA ASP A 265 -4.20 2.24 5.52
C ASP A 265 -5.33 1.29 5.94
N ASP A 266 -5.05 0.15 6.56
CA ASP A 266 -3.72 -0.29 6.97
C ASP A 266 -3.48 -1.76 6.59
N LEU A 267 -2.23 -2.17 6.66
CA LEU A 267 -1.83 -3.54 6.35
C LEU A 267 -2.08 -4.52 7.51
N THR A 268 -2.28 -4.03 8.72
CA THR A 268 -2.69 -4.86 9.85
C THR A 268 -4.04 -5.51 9.57
N LYS A 269 -4.99 -4.74 9.09
CA LYS A 269 -6.33 -5.23 8.75
C LYS A 269 -6.31 -6.16 7.54
N GLN A 270 -5.44 -5.91 6.56
CA GLN A 270 -5.22 -6.85 5.48
C GLN A 270 -4.72 -8.20 6.01
N ALA A 271 -3.78 -8.18 6.93
CA ALA A 271 -3.26 -9.40 7.54
C ALA A 271 -4.35 -10.15 8.33
N TRP A 272 -5.23 -9.44 9.02
CA TRP A 272 -6.37 -10.05 9.71
C TRP A 272 -7.35 -10.70 8.73
N ALA A 273 -7.64 -10.05 7.62
CA ALA A 273 -8.50 -10.60 6.58
C ALA A 273 -7.88 -11.87 5.97
N TYR A 274 -6.58 -11.82 5.69
CA TYR A 274 -5.85 -12.97 5.16
C TYR A 274 -5.77 -14.13 6.14
N ARG A 275 -5.58 -13.83 7.45
CA ARG A 275 -5.64 -14.84 8.51
C ARG A 275 -7.00 -15.52 8.55
N GLN A 276 -8.08 -14.76 8.50
CA GLN A 276 -9.45 -15.28 8.47
C GLN A 276 -9.66 -16.24 7.30
N ILE A 277 -9.26 -15.82 6.10
CA ILE A 277 -9.36 -16.63 4.88
C ILE A 277 -8.54 -17.91 5.03
N SER A 278 -7.30 -17.79 5.52
CA SER A 278 -6.39 -18.93 5.69
C SER A 278 -6.90 -19.97 6.69
N LEU A 279 -7.51 -19.52 7.79
CA LEU A 279 -8.11 -20.40 8.77
C LEU A 279 -9.33 -21.14 8.20
N LEU A 280 -10.15 -20.45 7.40
CA LEU A 280 -11.30 -21.07 6.71
C LEU A 280 -10.84 -22.06 5.63
N LEU A 281 -9.71 -21.82 4.98
CA LEU A 281 -9.08 -22.75 4.04
C LEU A 281 -8.37 -23.92 4.74
N ARG A 282 -8.37 -23.94 6.08
CA ARG A 282 -7.73 -24.96 6.92
C ARG A 282 -6.21 -25.03 6.72
N ARG A 283 -5.59 -23.90 6.43
CA ARG A 283 -4.12 -23.80 6.44
C ARG A 283 -3.63 -23.86 7.88
N PRO A 284 -2.52 -24.56 8.17
CA PRO A 284 -2.01 -24.63 9.53
C PRO A 284 -1.61 -23.25 10.05
N PRO A 285 -2.14 -22.83 11.23
CA PRO A 285 -1.78 -21.53 11.80
C PRO A 285 -0.37 -21.56 12.39
N GLY A 286 0.35 -20.46 12.24
CA GLY A 286 1.63 -20.22 12.87
C GLY A 286 1.52 -19.25 14.03
N ARG A 287 2.52 -18.41 14.21
CA ARG A 287 2.56 -17.41 15.27
C ARG A 287 1.35 -16.47 15.19
N GLU A 288 0.68 -16.24 16.31
CA GLU A 288 -0.52 -15.41 16.43
C GLU A 288 -1.66 -15.85 15.48
N ALA A 289 -1.69 -17.14 15.16
CA ALA A 289 -2.63 -17.78 14.24
C ALA A 289 -2.53 -17.30 12.78
N TYR A 290 -1.49 -16.57 12.41
CA TYR A 290 -1.24 -16.21 11.02
C TYR A 290 -0.72 -17.41 10.22
N PRO A 291 -1.04 -17.50 8.92
CA PRO A 291 -0.47 -18.52 8.07
C PRO A 291 1.03 -18.29 7.84
N GLY A 292 1.76 -19.34 7.48
CA GLY A 292 3.20 -19.26 7.28
C GLY A 292 3.66 -18.28 6.21
N ASP A 293 2.79 -17.93 5.28
CA ASP A 293 3.08 -17.02 4.17
C ASP A 293 2.63 -15.56 4.39
N VAL A 294 2.28 -15.17 5.63
CA VAL A 294 1.88 -13.78 5.91
C VAL A 294 3.02 -12.79 5.68
N PHE A 295 4.26 -13.19 5.90
CA PHE A 295 5.41 -12.37 5.52
C PHE A 295 5.41 -12.08 4.03
N TYR A 296 5.19 -13.12 3.22
CA TYR A 296 5.15 -13.02 1.76
C TYR A 296 3.96 -12.17 1.27
N LEU A 297 2.84 -12.19 1.99
CA LEU A 297 1.70 -11.30 1.71
C LEU A 297 2.14 -9.84 1.60
N HIS A 298 2.94 -9.37 2.54
CA HIS A 298 3.38 -7.99 2.60
C HIS A 298 4.66 -7.74 1.79
N SER A 299 5.61 -8.67 1.75
CA SER A 299 6.85 -8.48 1.01
C SER A 299 6.63 -8.37 -0.49
N ARG A 300 5.83 -9.26 -1.07
CA ARG A 300 5.55 -9.20 -2.52
C ARG A 300 4.75 -7.96 -2.94
N LEU A 301 3.98 -7.39 -2.01
CA LEU A 301 3.30 -6.12 -2.23
C LEU A 301 4.28 -4.94 -2.18
N LEU A 302 5.03 -4.84 -1.10
CA LEU A 302 5.87 -3.68 -0.81
C LEU A 302 7.11 -3.60 -1.70
N GLU A 303 7.63 -4.73 -2.17
CA GLU A 303 8.73 -4.76 -3.12
C GLU A 303 8.37 -4.15 -4.49
N ARG A 304 7.10 -4.04 -4.81
CA ARG A 304 6.61 -3.39 -6.03
C ARG A 304 6.80 -1.87 -6.00
N ALA A 305 6.91 -1.28 -4.81
CA ALA A 305 7.31 0.10 -4.66
C ALA A 305 8.81 0.23 -4.96
N ALA A 306 9.15 1.05 -5.92
CA ALA A 306 10.52 1.20 -6.40
C ALA A 306 10.64 2.45 -7.26
N ARG A 307 11.88 2.90 -7.44
CA ARG A 307 12.22 3.82 -8.51
C ARG A 307 12.81 2.99 -9.66
N VAL A 308 12.26 3.13 -10.84
CA VAL A 308 12.73 2.41 -12.02
C VAL A 308 13.54 3.32 -12.94
N SER A 309 14.53 2.72 -13.61
CA SER A 309 15.45 3.46 -14.48
C SER A 309 14.78 3.98 -15.75
N ALA A 310 15.39 4.98 -16.37
CA ALA A 310 14.95 5.49 -17.66
C ALA A 310 14.96 4.40 -18.74
N ASN A 311 15.93 3.48 -18.70
CA ASN A 311 15.99 2.35 -19.63
C ASN A 311 14.80 1.40 -19.45
N TYR A 312 14.40 1.13 -18.23
CA TYR A 312 13.21 0.32 -17.93
C TYR A 312 11.95 0.97 -18.53
N VAL A 313 11.76 2.27 -18.30
CA VAL A 313 10.60 3.02 -18.78
C VAL A 313 10.58 3.04 -20.32
N GLU A 314 11.72 3.28 -20.95
CA GLU A 314 11.83 3.30 -22.41
C GLU A 314 11.44 1.94 -23.00
N LYS A 315 11.95 0.85 -22.43
CA LYS A 315 11.62 -0.50 -22.85
C LYS A 315 10.14 -0.83 -22.62
N PHE A 316 9.61 -0.49 -21.45
CA PHE A 316 8.20 -0.74 -21.12
C PHE A 316 7.26 0.00 -22.07
N THR A 317 7.57 1.26 -22.41
CA THR A 317 6.75 2.10 -23.29
C THR A 317 7.07 1.93 -24.77
N GLU A 318 7.90 0.95 -25.14
CA GLU A 318 8.32 0.68 -26.52
C GLU A 318 8.91 1.92 -27.21
N GLY A 319 9.71 2.67 -26.46
CA GLY A 319 10.40 3.87 -26.94
C GLY A 319 9.58 5.15 -26.94
N LYS A 320 8.32 5.11 -26.48
CA LYS A 320 7.45 6.31 -26.44
C LYS A 320 7.89 7.31 -25.38
N VAL A 321 8.46 6.84 -24.26
CA VAL A 321 8.99 7.69 -23.20
C VAL A 321 10.48 7.43 -23.06
N LYS A 322 11.29 8.48 -23.21
CA LYS A 322 12.76 8.42 -23.14
C LYS A 322 13.31 9.40 -22.11
N GLY A 323 14.35 8.98 -21.40
CA GLY A 323 15.07 9.85 -20.49
C GLY A 323 14.33 10.15 -19.18
N LYS A 324 13.26 9.43 -18.87
CA LYS A 324 12.47 9.63 -17.65
C LYS A 324 12.50 8.40 -16.78
N THR A 325 12.87 8.56 -15.52
CA THR A 325 12.67 7.54 -14.48
C THR A 325 11.23 7.59 -13.99
N GLY A 326 10.75 6.48 -13.44
CA GLY A 326 9.45 6.42 -12.80
C GLY A 326 9.58 5.96 -11.36
N SER A 327 8.59 6.25 -10.54
CA SER A 327 8.62 5.79 -9.14
C SER A 327 7.23 5.45 -8.61
N LEU A 328 7.21 4.51 -7.67
CA LEU A 328 6.08 4.23 -6.80
C LEU A 328 6.62 4.21 -5.37
N THR A 329 6.20 5.19 -4.60
CA THR A 329 6.56 5.34 -3.18
C THR A 329 5.44 4.75 -2.34
N ALA A 330 5.75 3.90 -1.38
CA ALA A 330 4.76 3.29 -0.51
C ALA A 330 4.89 3.79 0.93
N LEU A 331 3.75 4.16 1.50
CA LEU A 331 3.59 4.45 2.91
C LEU A 331 2.61 3.42 3.51
N PRO A 332 3.10 2.23 3.86
CA PRO A 332 2.27 1.26 4.57
C PRO A 332 2.03 1.74 5.99
N VAL A 333 0.81 1.51 6.48
CA VAL A 333 0.41 1.83 7.85
C VAL A 333 0.22 0.53 8.61
N ILE A 334 0.79 0.45 9.80
CA ILE A 334 0.65 -0.68 10.72
C ILE A 334 0.14 -0.16 12.06
N GLU A 335 -0.88 -0.83 12.59
CA GLU A 335 -1.41 -0.57 13.92
C GLU A 335 -0.73 -1.46 14.94
N THR A 336 -0.20 -0.85 16.01
CA THR A 336 0.33 -1.58 17.17
C THR A 336 -0.69 -1.63 18.30
N GLN A 337 -0.48 -2.56 19.22
CA GLN A 337 -1.26 -2.66 20.46
C GLN A 337 -0.35 -2.29 21.62
N ALA A 338 -0.71 -1.23 22.35
CA ALA A 338 0.06 -0.73 23.50
C ALA A 338 1.55 -0.49 23.19
N GLY A 339 1.86 -0.01 21.98
CA GLY A 339 3.22 0.27 21.55
C GLY A 339 4.09 -0.95 21.24
N ASP A 340 3.51 -2.15 21.19
CA ASP A 340 4.27 -3.39 20.99
C ASP A 340 4.70 -3.57 19.53
N VAL A 341 5.94 -3.19 19.24
CA VAL A 341 6.57 -3.37 17.94
C VAL A 341 7.18 -4.76 17.75
N SER A 342 7.23 -5.57 18.81
CA SER A 342 7.75 -6.93 18.75
C SER A 342 6.71 -7.95 18.31
N ALA A 343 5.45 -7.56 18.16
CA ALA A 343 4.40 -8.38 17.61
C ALA A 343 4.74 -8.82 16.18
N PHE A 344 4.10 -9.90 15.72
CA PHE A 344 4.53 -10.59 14.50
C PHE A 344 4.43 -9.72 13.25
N VAL A 345 3.27 -9.14 12.97
CA VAL A 345 3.07 -8.32 11.76
C VAL A 345 3.92 -7.05 11.78
N PRO A 346 3.99 -6.27 12.87
CA PRO A 346 4.90 -5.12 12.93
C PRO A 346 6.35 -5.49 12.64
N THR A 347 6.86 -6.55 13.26
CA THR A 347 8.25 -7.02 13.05
C THR A 347 8.50 -7.35 11.58
N ASN A 348 7.58 -8.05 10.93
CA ASN A 348 7.70 -8.40 9.52
C ASN A 348 7.77 -7.16 8.63
N VAL A 349 6.88 -6.21 8.83
CA VAL A 349 6.81 -5.02 7.97
C VAL A 349 8.00 -4.09 8.21
N ILE A 350 8.46 -3.96 9.45
CA ILE A 350 9.70 -3.22 9.75
C ILE A 350 10.88 -3.79 8.96
N SER A 351 10.98 -5.12 8.86
CA SER A 351 12.09 -5.76 8.13
C SER A 351 12.01 -5.59 6.61
N ILE A 352 10.79 -5.42 6.06
CA ILE A 352 10.58 -5.25 4.61
C ILE A 352 10.84 -3.80 4.18
N THR A 353 10.55 -2.83 5.03
CA THR A 353 10.55 -1.40 4.69
C THR A 353 11.93 -0.76 4.84
N ASP A 354 12.09 0.42 4.25
CA ASP A 354 13.34 1.20 4.25
C ASP A 354 13.40 2.20 5.39
N GLY A 355 12.66 1.96 6.44
CA GLY A 355 12.57 2.77 7.63
C GLY A 355 11.13 2.88 8.14
N GLN A 356 10.98 3.55 9.27
CA GLN A 356 9.68 3.73 9.92
C GLN A 356 9.55 5.10 10.57
N ILE A 357 8.33 5.61 10.53
CA ILE A 357 7.89 6.78 11.28
C ILE A 357 7.06 6.25 12.44
N PHE A 358 7.59 6.38 13.65
CA PHE A 358 6.97 5.85 14.85
C PHE A 358 6.16 6.93 15.55
N LEU A 359 4.84 6.74 15.60
CA LEU A 359 3.92 7.65 16.28
C LEU A 359 3.54 7.07 17.64
N GLU A 360 3.74 7.83 18.69
CA GLU A 360 3.54 7.40 20.07
C GLU A 360 2.32 8.04 20.72
N THR A 361 1.57 7.23 21.46
CA THR A 361 0.40 7.68 22.21
C THR A 361 0.74 8.74 23.25
N ASP A 362 1.84 8.57 23.99
CA ASP A 362 2.25 9.51 25.02
C ASP A 362 2.57 10.90 24.45
N LEU A 363 3.25 10.94 23.32
CA LEU A 363 3.52 12.20 22.61
C LEU A 363 2.23 12.84 22.10
N PHE A 364 1.35 12.04 21.54
CA PHE A 364 0.07 12.52 21.03
C PHE A 364 -0.78 13.15 22.15
N ASN A 365 -0.87 12.45 23.28
CA ASN A 365 -1.65 12.92 24.43
C ASN A 365 -1.02 14.14 25.10
N SER A 366 0.29 14.33 24.99
CA SER A 366 0.98 15.53 25.51
C SER A 366 0.90 16.74 24.57
N GLY A 367 0.19 16.57 23.42
CA GLY A 367 -0.01 17.67 22.48
C GLY A 367 1.07 17.79 21.40
N ILE A 368 2.03 16.86 21.34
CA ILE A 368 3.04 16.83 20.29
C ILE A 368 2.41 16.11 19.07
N ARG A 369 2.01 16.89 18.09
CA ARG A 369 1.33 16.40 16.87
C ARG A 369 1.93 17.04 15.63
N PRO A 370 2.49 16.27 14.70
CA PRO A 370 2.56 14.79 14.65
C PRO A 370 3.33 14.21 15.84
N ALA A 371 2.84 13.07 16.34
CA ALA A 371 3.38 12.42 17.54
C ALA A 371 4.61 11.56 17.21
N MET A 372 5.47 12.00 16.34
CA MET A 372 6.64 11.27 15.88
C MET A 372 7.72 11.21 16.95
N ASN A 373 8.19 10.00 17.25
CA ASN A 373 9.35 9.81 18.11
C ASN A 373 10.61 9.86 17.24
N PRO A 374 11.41 10.94 17.32
CA PRO A 374 12.60 11.09 16.49
C PRO A 374 13.74 10.13 16.83
N GLY A 375 13.74 9.56 18.04
CA GLY A 375 14.78 8.63 18.49
C GLY A 375 14.69 7.25 17.84
N ILE A 376 13.48 6.77 17.56
CA ILE A 376 13.24 5.44 17.01
C ILE A 376 12.68 5.47 15.58
N SER A 377 12.40 6.65 15.06
CA SER A 377 12.02 6.81 13.65
C SER A 377 13.27 6.89 12.80
N VAL A 378 13.26 6.16 11.68
CA VAL A 378 14.44 5.97 10.82
C VAL A 378 14.05 6.10 9.36
N SER A 379 14.90 6.73 8.56
CA SER A 379 14.87 6.65 7.10
C SER A 379 16.21 6.11 6.61
N ARG A 380 16.21 4.96 5.95
CA ARG A 380 17.43 4.36 5.41
C ARG A 380 17.95 5.10 4.18
N VAL A 381 17.11 5.83 3.50
CA VAL A 381 17.50 6.68 2.36
C VAL A 381 18.17 7.95 2.88
N GLY A 382 17.64 8.54 3.94
CA GLY A 382 18.24 9.66 4.62
C GLY A 382 18.45 10.90 3.75
N GLY A 383 19.58 11.55 3.90
CA GLY A 383 19.89 12.82 3.22
C GLY A 383 19.91 12.79 1.71
N ALA A 384 20.00 11.61 1.08
CA ALA A 384 19.88 11.47 -0.37
C ALA A 384 18.49 11.87 -0.88
N ALA A 385 17.46 11.78 -0.03
CA ALA A 385 16.09 12.15 -0.33
C ALA A 385 15.70 13.52 0.24
N GLN A 386 16.66 14.39 0.48
CA GLN A 386 16.40 15.74 0.98
C GLN A 386 16.94 16.80 0.00
N THR A 387 16.23 17.94 -0.07
CA THR A 387 16.79 19.11 -0.70
C THR A 387 18.01 19.58 0.11
N LYS A 388 18.94 20.29 -0.52
CA LYS A 388 20.16 20.75 0.14
C LYS A 388 19.88 21.61 1.38
N ILE A 389 18.88 22.48 1.32
CA ILE A 389 18.51 23.36 2.42
C ILE A 389 17.98 22.56 3.61
N ILE A 390 17.08 21.63 3.38
CA ILE A 390 16.49 20.82 4.45
C ILE A 390 17.52 19.87 5.05
N LYS A 391 18.39 19.29 4.23
CA LYS A 391 19.49 18.43 4.70
C LYS A 391 20.41 19.21 5.66
N LYS A 392 20.79 20.42 5.29
CA LYS A 392 21.67 21.28 6.09
C LYS A 392 21.03 21.67 7.43
N LEU A 393 19.74 22.01 7.43
CA LEU A 393 19.05 22.48 8.62
C LEU A 393 18.54 21.35 9.52
N GLY A 394 18.19 20.21 8.95
CA GLY A 394 17.58 19.09 9.68
C GLY A 394 18.49 18.42 10.70
N GLY A 395 19.79 18.36 10.43
CA GLY A 395 20.76 17.77 11.36
C GLY A 395 20.79 18.46 12.72
N GLY A 396 20.74 19.79 12.73
CA GLY A 396 20.68 20.57 13.95
C GLY A 396 19.40 20.33 14.76
N ILE A 397 18.29 20.15 14.07
CA ILE A 397 17.00 19.86 14.70
C ILE A 397 17.02 18.50 15.42
N ARG A 398 17.51 17.47 14.77
CA ARG A 398 17.60 16.12 15.37
C ARG A 398 18.50 16.12 16.61
N ILE A 399 19.65 16.77 16.52
CA ILE A 399 20.59 16.88 17.65
C ILE A 399 19.94 17.61 18.82
N ALA A 400 19.30 18.75 18.56
CA ALA A 400 18.62 19.55 19.59
C ALA A 400 17.53 18.75 20.32
N LEU A 401 16.72 17.98 19.59
CA LEU A 401 15.68 17.15 20.18
C LEU A 401 16.24 15.98 20.99
N ALA A 402 17.32 15.35 20.53
CA ALA A 402 17.96 14.27 21.26
C ALA A 402 18.57 14.78 22.57
N GLN A 403 19.28 15.92 22.54
CA GLN A 403 19.83 16.57 23.73
C GLN A 403 18.74 16.99 24.71
N TYR A 404 17.66 17.57 24.20
CA TYR A 404 16.52 17.98 25.01
C TYR A 404 15.91 16.80 25.79
N ARG A 405 15.74 15.65 25.16
CA ARG A 405 15.19 14.46 25.82
C ARG A 405 16.07 13.98 26.97
N GLU A 406 17.38 13.90 26.76
CA GLU A 406 18.33 13.52 27.81
C GLU A 406 18.30 14.51 28.97
N LEU A 407 18.36 15.79 28.66
CA LEU A 407 18.40 16.84 29.68
C LEU A 407 17.07 16.99 30.42
N ALA A 408 15.94 16.82 29.75
CA ALA A 408 14.63 16.89 30.38
C ALA A 408 14.43 15.77 31.41
N ALA A 409 14.89 14.56 31.10
CA ALA A 409 14.87 13.44 32.04
C ALA A 409 15.76 13.73 33.25
N PHE A 410 16.95 14.28 33.03
CA PHE A 410 17.88 14.65 34.09
C PHE A 410 17.37 15.83 34.95
N ALA A 411 16.80 16.86 34.29
CA ALA A 411 16.31 18.07 34.95
C ALA A 411 15.14 17.81 35.90
N ALA A 412 14.39 16.74 35.70
CA ALA A 412 13.32 16.34 36.62
C ALA A 412 13.84 15.96 38.02
N PHE A 413 15.12 15.61 38.12
CA PHE A 413 15.75 15.21 39.39
C PHE A 413 16.78 16.22 39.91
N ALA A 414 17.10 17.26 39.15
CA ALA A 414 18.08 18.27 39.52
C ALA A 414 17.41 19.58 39.95
N SER A 415 17.74 20.10 41.14
CA SER A 415 17.22 21.36 41.65
C SER A 415 17.88 22.60 41.06
N ASP A 416 19.15 22.47 40.67
CA ASP A 416 19.95 23.58 40.13
C ASP A 416 20.58 23.16 38.79
N LEU A 417 20.28 23.94 37.75
CA LEU A 417 20.83 23.77 36.41
C LEU A 417 21.80 24.92 36.14
N ASP A 418 22.97 24.62 35.53
CA ASP A 418 23.87 25.66 35.05
C ASP A 418 23.24 26.42 33.86
N ASP A 419 23.81 27.57 33.51
CA ASP A 419 23.24 28.40 32.45
C ASP A 419 23.30 27.73 31.07
N ALA A 420 24.35 26.95 30.80
CA ALA A 420 24.48 26.21 29.52
C ALA A 420 23.43 25.13 29.38
N THR A 421 23.18 24.35 30.44
CA THR A 421 22.16 23.30 30.45
C THR A 421 20.75 23.90 30.33
N ARG A 422 20.51 25.01 31.04
CA ARG A 422 19.24 25.73 30.93
C ARG A 422 18.97 26.23 29.51
N ALA A 423 19.99 26.80 28.87
CA ALA A 423 19.93 27.27 27.50
C ALA A 423 19.60 26.14 26.51
N GLN A 424 20.21 24.96 26.69
CA GLN A 424 19.92 23.79 25.86
C GLN A 424 18.50 23.29 26.05
N LEU A 425 17.97 23.31 27.29
CA LEU A 425 16.59 22.94 27.58
C LEU A 425 15.61 23.91 26.93
N GLU A 426 15.86 25.21 27.06
CA GLU A 426 14.99 26.22 26.45
C GLU A 426 14.99 26.13 24.92
N HIS A 427 16.18 25.90 24.33
CA HIS A 427 16.27 25.66 22.88
C HIS A 427 15.52 24.42 22.44
N GLY A 428 15.66 23.31 23.15
CA GLY A 428 14.96 22.05 22.87
C GLY A 428 13.44 22.18 22.99
N GLN A 429 12.96 22.97 23.97
CA GLN A 429 11.55 23.27 24.12
C GLN A 429 11.01 24.02 22.90
N ARG A 430 11.75 24.98 22.39
CA ARG A 430 11.35 25.77 21.22
C ARG A 430 11.37 24.94 19.94
N VAL A 431 12.37 24.10 19.77
CA VAL A 431 12.41 23.16 18.63
C VAL A 431 11.24 22.17 18.69
N THR A 432 10.94 21.64 19.88
CA THR A 432 9.79 20.74 20.08
C THR A 432 8.48 21.42 19.71
N GLU A 433 8.29 22.65 20.17
CA GLU A 433 7.09 23.44 19.86
C GLU A 433 6.99 23.74 18.35
N LEU A 434 8.11 24.05 17.73
CA LEU A 434 8.18 24.31 16.29
C LEU A 434 7.80 23.10 15.45
N MET A 435 8.14 21.89 15.93
CA MET A 435 7.79 20.64 15.21
C MET A 435 6.30 20.33 15.24
N LYS A 436 5.54 20.93 16.15
CA LYS A 436 4.07 20.80 16.16
C LYS A 436 3.51 21.42 14.91
N GLN A 437 2.53 20.77 14.33
CA GLN A 437 1.91 21.21 13.10
C GLN A 437 0.46 20.76 13.07
N LYS A 438 -0.43 21.66 12.70
CA LYS A 438 -1.86 21.36 12.60
C LYS A 438 -2.12 20.39 11.45
N GLN A 439 -3.14 19.57 11.60
CA GLN A 439 -3.61 18.71 10.51
C GLN A 439 -4.04 19.55 9.31
N TYR A 440 -3.85 18.99 8.13
CA TYR A 440 -4.25 19.59 6.84
C TYR A 440 -3.56 20.92 6.55
N SER A 441 -2.37 21.11 7.10
CA SER A 441 -1.59 22.35 6.95
C SER A 441 -0.14 22.03 6.58
N PRO A 442 0.10 21.29 5.47
CA PRO A 442 1.45 21.01 5.04
C PRO A 442 2.17 22.31 4.63
N LEU A 443 3.48 22.35 4.88
CA LEU A 443 4.32 23.52 4.58
C LEU A 443 5.10 23.28 3.29
N SER A 444 5.35 24.38 2.56
CA SER A 444 6.30 24.40 1.45
C SER A 444 7.74 24.28 1.96
N ILE A 445 8.67 23.94 1.06
CA ILE A 445 10.10 23.89 1.38
C ILE A 445 10.57 25.24 1.91
N ALA A 446 10.14 26.33 1.30
CA ALA A 446 10.54 27.69 1.70
C ALA A 446 10.09 28.03 3.13
N GLU A 447 8.81 27.76 3.44
CA GLU A 447 8.26 27.96 4.79
C GLU A 447 8.99 27.09 5.83
N MET A 448 9.20 25.82 5.49
CA MET A 448 9.91 24.87 6.34
C MET A 448 11.36 25.31 6.55
N GLY A 449 12.05 25.70 5.50
CA GLY A 449 13.44 26.18 5.56
C GLY A 449 13.61 27.42 6.44
N VAL A 450 12.73 28.39 6.30
CA VAL A 450 12.73 29.60 7.14
C VAL A 450 12.52 29.25 8.62
N SER A 451 11.55 28.37 8.90
CA SER A 451 11.26 27.94 10.28
C SER A 451 12.46 27.22 10.93
N LEU A 452 13.05 26.28 10.22
CA LEU A 452 14.19 25.51 10.72
C LEU A 452 15.44 26.40 10.89
N PHE A 453 15.68 27.30 9.96
CA PHE A 453 16.75 28.27 10.04
C PHE A 453 16.60 29.18 11.27
N ALA A 454 15.40 29.71 11.50
CA ALA A 454 15.12 30.56 12.66
C ALA A 454 15.41 29.84 13.98
N ALA A 455 15.04 28.54 14.07
CA ALA A 455 15.33 27.75 15.25
C ALA A 455 16.84 27.52 15.44
N ASN A 456 17.53 27.12 14.37
CA ASN A 456 18.98 26.79 14.44
C ASN A 456 19.86 28.02 14.75
N GLU A 457 19.47 29.19 14.27
CA GLU A 457 20.23 30.43 14.46
C GLU A 457 19.84 31.23 15.73
N GLY A 458 18.99 30.66 16.58
CA GLY A 458 18.61 31.23 17.85
C GLY A 458 17.60 32.36 17.79
N PHE A 459 16.95 32.62 16.67
CA PHE A 459 15.96 33.67 16.51
C PHE A 459 14.67 33.45 17.32
N LEU A 460 14.45 32.23 17.80
CA LEU A 460 13.27 31.90 18.61
C LEU A 460 13.51 31.94 20.11
N GLU A 461 14.74 32.18 20.55
CA GLU A 461 15.15 32.10 21.96
C GLU A 461 14.42 33.15 22.82
N ASP A 462 14.15 34.33 22.28
CA ASP A 462 13.47 35.45 22.96
C ASP A 462 11.94 35.37 22.86
N ILE A 463 11.41 34.33 22.24
CA ILE A 463 9.97 34.20 22.01
C ILE A 463 9.38 33.21 23.02
N GLU A 464 8.28 33.60 23.64
CA GLU A 464 7.53 32.70 24.53
C GLU A 464 6.91 31.55 23.76
N LEU A 465 6.87 30.36 24.37
CA LEU A 465 6.42 29.13 23.73
C LEU A 465 4.99 29.21 23.15
N ASN A 466 4.13 30.03 23.74
CA ASN A 466 2.75 30.20 23.33
C ASN A 466 2.54 31.21 22.18
N LYS A 467 3.59 31.86 21.73
CA LYS A 467 3.55 32.86 20.65
C LYS A 467 4.20 32.32 19.38
#